data_e1a6941664ce6c3bf07115457b546cf9
#
_entry.id   e1a6941664ce6c3bf07115457b546cf9
#
_cell.length_a   1.000
_cell.length_b   1.000
_cell.length_c   1.000
_cell.angle_alpha   90.00
_cell.angle_beta   90.00
_cell.angle_gamma   90.00
#
_symmetry.space_group_name_H-M   'P 1'
#
loop_
_entity.id
_entity.type
_entity.pdbx_description
1 polymer ?
#
loop_
_entity_poly.entity_id
_entity_poly.type
_entity_poly.pdbx_seq_one_letter_code
_entity_poly.pdbx_strand_id
1 'polypeptide(L)'
;MNCSIAQCLEVVGEWWSLLIVRDASRGITRFADLEADLGISRNVLNQRLGSLVDQGILERVPYQDHPPRFDYQLTEKGRDLFGVLTMMRQWGDRWAAPRGAPIEVVHDNCGQVSDAVLTCSACGERIEPDAVHPIPGPGAVKSGMNRAANGSRRERGTRRGSEAEIVAPAAGTRRPLGGARRSRPSREPSTVRARKNSAGPSPDA
;
A
#
# COMPACT_ATOMS: atom_id res chain seq x y z
N MET A 1 22.52 10.47 8.11
CA MET A 1 23.11 9.44 7.19
C MET A 1 22.79 9.82 5.77
N ASN A 2 23.75 9.76 4.81
CA ASN A 2 23.45 10.08 3.40
C ASN A 2 22.88 8.85 2.66
N CYS A 3 21.68 8.45 3.04
CA CYS A 3 20.94 7.31 2.49
C CYS A 3 19.47 7.67 2.44
N SER A 4 18.86 7.64 1.24
CA SER A 4 17.45 7.99 1.04
C SER A 4 16.49 7.12 1.85
N ILE A 5 16.83 5.83 2.05
CA ILE A 5 16.03 4.94 2.91
C ILE A 5 16.07 5.41 4.36
N ALA A 6 17.26 5.76 4.88
CA ALA A 6 17.39 6.28 6.25
C ALA A 6 16.63 7.60 6.42
N GLN A 7 16.72 8.52 5.44
CA GLN A 7 15.98 9.78 5.45
C GLN A 7 14.46 9.54 5.41
N CYS A 8 13.99 8.58 4.63
CA CYS A 8 12.58 8.18 4.64
C CYS A 8 12.15 7.65 6.03
N LEU A 9 12.97 6.80 6.65
CA LEU A 9 12.68 6.26 7.97
C LEU A 9 12.71 7.32 9.09
N GLU A 10 13.50 8.38 8.95
CA GLU A 10 13.45 9.54 9.87
C GLU A 10 12.08 10.26 9.81
N VAL A 11 11.43 10.24 8.65
CA VAL A 11 10.12 10.89 8.45
C VAL A 11 8.95 9.97 8.85
N VAL A 12 8.96 8.71 8.40
CA VAL A 12 7.82 7.80 8.54
C VAL A 12 8.13 6.49 9.27
N GLY A 13 9.35 6.32 9.80
CA GLY A 13 9.80 5.06 10.39
C GLY A 13 9.21 4.72 11.76
N GLU A 14 8.48 5.62 12.37
CA GLU A 14 7.74 5.35 13.59
C GLU A 14 6.58 4.40 13.31
N TRP A 15 6.38 3.42 14.17
CA TRP A 15 5.45 2.30 13.99
C TRP A 15 4.06 2.72 13.50
N TRP A 16 3.48 3.78 14.11
CA TRP A 16 2.13 4.22 13.79
C TRP A 16 2.02 5.11 12.57
N SER A 17 3.12 5.74 12.14
CA SER A 17 3.10 6.73 11.06
C SER A 17 2.58 6.14 9.74
N LEU A 18 3.12 5.01 9.30
CA LEU A 18 2.68 4.35 8.07
C LEU A 18 1.28 3.74 8.19
N LEU A 19 0.85 3.32 9.39
CA LEU A 19 -0.51 2.83 9.61
C LEU A 19 -1.53 3.96 9.53
N ILE A 20 -1.22 5.16 10.05
CA ILE A 20 -2.04 6.36 9.89
C ILE A 20 -2.15 6.76 8.40
N VAL A 21 -1.03 6.74 7.67
CA VAL A 21 -1.02 7.02 6.21
C VAL A 21 -1.86 6.01 5.45
N ARG A 22 -1.79 4.72 5.81
CA ARG A 22 -2.66 3.66 5.26
C ARG A 22 -4.14 3.99 5.45
N ASP A 23 -4.54 4.36 6.64
CA ASP A 23 -5.94 4.62 6.97
C ASP A 23 -6.44 5.91 6.31
N ALA A 24 -5.62 6.96 6.31
CA ALA A 24 -5.91 8.19 5.57
C ALA A 24 -6.10 7.92 4.06
N SER A 25 -5.31 6.99 3.46
CA SER A 25 -5.47 6.58 2.06
C SER A 25 -6.78 5.83 1.78
N ARG A 26 -7.42 5.29 2.82
CA ARG A 26 -8.73 4.62 2.77
C ARG A 26 -9.89 5.56 3.09
N GLY A 27 -9.61 6.85 3.32
CA GLY A 27 -10.62 7.86 3.68
C GLY A 27 -10.93 7.94 5.18
N ILE A 28 -10.19 7.25 6.05
CA ILE A 28 -10.29 7.39 7.50
C ILE A 28 -9.44 8.61 7.90
N THR A 29 -10.06 9.78 7.99
CA THR A 29 -9.37 11.07 8.12
C THR A 29 -9.62 11.77 9.45
N ARG A 30 -10.65 11.36 10.21
CA ARG A 30 -11.00 12.00 11.48
C ARG A 30 -10.24 11.38 12.64
N PHE A 31 -9.89 12.23 13.60
CA PHE A 31 -9.16 11.80 14.80
C PHE A 31 -9.84 10.61 15.53
N ALA A 32 -11.15 10.68 15.72
CA ALA A 32 -11.89 9.65 16.46
C ALA A 32 -11.94 8.31 15.69
N ASP A 33 -12.05 8.38 14.36
CA ASP A 33 -12.09 7.20 13.50
C ASP A 33 -10.72 6.53 13.41
N LEU A 34 -9.64 7.32 13.31
CA LEU A 34 -8.25 6.85 13.38
C LEU A 34 -7.92 6.22 14.75
N GLU A 35 -8.37 6.85 15.86
CA GLU A 35 -8.21 6.30 17.20
C GLU A 35 -8.89 4.93 17.32
N ALA A 36 -10.11 4.80 16.82
CA ALA A 36 -10.90 3.58 16.87
C ALA A 36 -10.31 2.45 15.99
N ASP A 37 -9.88 2.77 14.76
CA ASP A 37 -9.33 1.78 13.83
C ASP A 37 -7.96 1.25 14.30
N LEU A 38 -7.09 2.15 14.75
CA LEU A 38 -5.73 1.80 15.15
C LEU A 38 -5.65 1.24 16.58
N GLY A 39 -6.62 1.50 17.44
CA GLY A 39 -6.60 1.07 18.85
C GLY A 39 -5.46 1.69 19.67
N ILE A 40 -4.95 2.86 19.29
CA ILE A 40 -3.85 3.56 19.98
C ILE A 40 -4.37 4.63 20.94
N SER A 41 -3.53 5.02 21.90
CA SER A 41 -3.90 6.08 22.83
C SER A 41 -3.96 7.45 22.14
N ARG A 42 -4.88 8.31 22.61
CA ARG A 42 -5.06 9.69 22.10
C ARG A 42 -3.77 10.50 22.09
N ASN A 43 -2.93 10.35 23.10
CA ASN A 43 -1.66 11.06 23.18
C ASN A 43 -0.70 10.64 22.08
N VAL A 44 -0.58 9.33 21.82
CA VAL A 44 0.27 8.82 20.74
C VAL A 44 -0.27 9.25 19.39
N LEU A 45 -1.58 9.10 19.15
CA LEU A 45 -2.20 9.54 17.91
C LEU A 45 -1.97 11.03 17.65
N ASN A 46 -2.22 11.89 18.66
CA ASN A 46 -2.03 13.33 18.54
C ASN A 46 -0.57 13.69 18.19
N GLN A 47 0.39 13.04 18.85
CA GLN A 47 1.81 13.25 18.58
C GLN A 47 2.17 12.84 17.14
N ARG A 48 1.69 11.68 16.68
CA ARG A 48 1.97 11.17 15.32
C ARG A 48 1.32 12.03 14.25
N LEU A 49 0.07 12.41 14.43
CA LEU A 49 -0.63 13.33 13.52
C LEU A 49 0.09 14.68 13.43
N GLY A 50 0.50 15.24 14.58
CA GLY A 50 1.31 16.47 14.62
C GLY A 50 2.59 16.32 13.80
N SER A 51 3.38 15.27 14.06
CA SER A 51 4.61 15.00 13.32
C SER A 51 4.37 14.83 11.80
N LEU A 52 3.34 14.10 11.38
CA LEU A 52 3.01 13.91 9.97
C LEU A 52 2.57 15.21 9.28
N VAL A 53 1.89 16.10 10.02
CA VAL A 53 1.54 17.44 9.52
C VAL A 53 2.79 18.31 9.40
N ASP A 54 3.66 18.34 10.40
CA ASP A 54 4.92 19.10 10.39
C ASP A 54 5.85 18.66 9.26
N GLN A 55 5.84 17.35 8.94
CA GLN A 55 6.60 16.78 7.83
C GLN A 55 5.91 16.98 6.46
N GLY A 56 4.71 17.58 6.42
CA GLY A 56 3.95 17.80 5.19
C GLY A 56 3.43 16.52 4.52
N ILE A 57 3.26 15.45 5.28
CA ILE A 57 2.63 14.18 4.82
C ILE A 57 1.12 14.30 4.89
N LEU A 58 0.62 14.92 5.97
CA LEU A 58 -0.80 15.22 6.17
C LEU A 58 -1.01 16.73 6.21
N GLU A 59 -2.22 17.14 5.89
CA GLU A 59 -2.74 18.49 6.14
C GLU A 59 -4.00 18.42 6.98
N ARG A 60 -4.25 19.52 7.75
CA ARG A 60 -5.46 19.67 8.56
C ARG A 60 -6.49 20.47 7.79
N VAL A 61 -7.61 19.84 7.47
CA VAL A 61 -8.74 20.49 6.81
C VAL A 61 -9.85 20.71 7.86
N PRO A 62 -10.20 21.95 8.23
CA PRO A 62 -11.23 22.18 9.23
C PRO A 62 -12.60 21.76 8.68
N TYR A 63 -13.39 21.03 9.49
CA TYR A 63 -14.78 20.71 9.17
C TYR A 63 -15.78 21.23 10.23
N GLN A 64 -15.28 21.72 11.36
CA GLN A 64 -16.07 22.31 12.42
C GLN A 64 -15.25 23.40 13.14
N ASP A 65 -15.89 24.58 13.41
CA ASP A 65 -15.22 25.70 14.02
C ASP A 65 -15.28 25.69 15.57
N HIS A 66 -16.41 25.26 16.13
CA HIS A 66 -16.63 25.30 17.59
C HIS A 66 -17.23 24.00 18.13
N PRO A 67 -16.48 23.19 18.89
CA PRO A 67 -15.02 23.28 19.05
C PRO A 67 -14.30 22.95 17.72
N PRO A 68 -13.07 23.46 17.49
CA PRO A 68 -12.35 23.22 16.25
C PRO A 68 -12.10 21.72 16.03
N ARG A 69 -12.48 21.22 14.84
CA ARG A 69 -12.23 19.84 14.43
C ARG A 69 -11.69 19.78 13.01
N PHE A 70 -10.82 18.82 12.76
CA PHE A 70 -10.09 18.70 11.51
C PHE A 70 -10.16 17.29 10.95
N ASP A 71 -10.26 17.19 9.64
CA ASP A 71 -9.88 16.02 8.86
C ASP A 71 -8.36 16.08 8.59
N TYR A 72 -7.68 14.93 8.70
CA TYR A 72 -6.27 14.78 8.38
C TYR A 72 -6.14 14.13 7.00
N GLN A 73 -5.93 14.95 5.99
CA GLN A 73 -5.88 14.51 4.60
C GLN A 73 -4.46 14.33 4.11
N LEU A 74 -4.24 13.39 3.19
CA LEU A 74 -2.95 13.20 2.56
C LEU A 74 -2.63 14.35 1.61
N THR A 75 -1.44 14.94 1.75
CA THR A 75 -0.86 15.82 0.76
C THR A 75 -0.39 15.01 -0.46
N GLU A 76 0.13 15.66 -1.51
CA GLU A 76 0.80 14.99 -2.63
C GLU A 76 1.96 14.11 -2.12
N LYS A 77 2.82 14.66 -1.27
CA LYS A 77 3.92 13.94 -0.61
C LYS A 77 3.43 12.72 0.20
N GLY A 78 2.29 12.84 0.86
CA GLY A 78 1.67 11.73 1.58
C GLY A 78 1.15 10.64 0.65
N ARG A 79 0.54 11.02 -0.48
CA ARG A 79 0.05 10.08 -1.50
C ARG A 79 1.16 9.27 -2.17
N ASP A 80 2.35 9.86 -2.34
CA ASP A 80 3.52 9.16 -2.89
C ASP A 80 3.97 7.97 -2.04
N LEU A 81 3.61 7.92 -0.75
CA LEU A 81 3.86 6.76 0.12
C LEU A 81 3.01 5.54 -0.24
N PHE A 82 2.00 5.66 -1.11
CA PHE A 82 1.16 4.54 -1.54
C PHE A 82 1.99 3.39 -2.14
N GLY A 83 2.99 3.71 -2.96
CA GLY A 83 3.90 2.70 -3.53
C GLY A 83 4.69 1.96 -2.45
N VAL A 84 5.20 2.68 -1.45
CA VAL A 84 5.93 2.10 -0.31
C VAL A 84 5.02 1.15 0.48
N LEU A 85 3.82 1.62 0.86
CA LEU A 85 2.83 0.82 1.60
C LEU A 85 2.43 -0.44 0.83
N THR A 86 2.23 -0.33 -0.49
CA THR A 86 1.87 -1.46 -1.34
C THR A 86 2.95 -2.53 -1.35
N MET A 87 4.22 -2.15 -1.51
CA MET A 87 5.33 -3.11 -1.48
C MET A 87 5.53 -3.71 -0.09
N MET A 88 5.37 -2.93 0.99
CA MET A 88 5.41 -3.44 2.36
C MET A 88 4.29 -4.44 2.62
N ARG A 89 3.06 -4.15 2.17
CA ARG A 89 1.92 -5.06 2.27
C ARG A 89 2.24 -6.40 1.58
N GLN A 90 2.67 -6.37 0.31
CA GLN A 90 2.99 -7.58 -0.45
C GLN A 90 4.09 -8.42 0.22
N TRP A 91 5.12 -7.76 0.75
CA TRP A 91 6.15 -8.45 1.52
C TRP A 91 5.57 -9.10 2.79
N GLY A 92 4.71 -8.37 3.52
CA GLY A 92 4.04 -8.85 4.73
C GLY A 92 3.11 -10.04 4.45
N ASP A 93 2.32 -9.95 3.38
CA ASP A 93 1.41 -11.02 2.94
C ASP A 93 2.18 -12.32 2.63
N ARG A 94 3.34 -12.18 1.99
CA ARG A 94 4.17 -13.32 1.60
C ARG A 94 4.91 -13.98 2.77
N TRP A 95 5.45 -13.19 3.70
CA TRP A 95 6.43 -13.67 4.66
C TRP A 95 6.00 -13.57 6.13
N ALA A 96 5.03 -12.71 6.45
CA ALA A 96 4.62 -12.41 7.82
C ALA A 96 3.13 -12.70 8.09
N ALA A 97 2.37 -13.22 7.13
CA ALA A 97 0.95 -13.52 7.26
C ALA A 97 0.71 -15.05 7.29
N PRO A 98 0.81 -15.73 8.45
CA PRO A 98 0.76 -17.19 8.54
C PRO A 98 -0.60 -17.79 8.15
N ARG A 99 -1.66 -16.98 8.12
CA ARG A 99 -3.00 -17.38 7.69
C ARG A 99 -3.36 -16.93 6.28
N GLY A 100 -2.39 -16.42 5.51
CA GLY A 100 -2.56 -15.79 4.20
C GLY A 100 -2.82 -14.30 4.30
N ALA A 101 -2.86 -13.63 3.14
CA ALA A 101 -3.11 -12.20 3.04
C ALA A 101 -4.47 -11.83 3.69
N PRO A 102 -4.50 -10.86 4.62
CA PRO A 102 -5.76 -10.45 5.27
C PRO A 102 -6.69 -9.67 4.33
N ILE A 103 -6.17 -9.08 3.27
CA ILE A 103 -6.94 -8.37 2.23
C ILE A 103 -6.39 -8.69 0.84
N GLU A 104 -7.28 -8.67 -0.15
CA GLU A 104 -6.91 -8.67 -1.57
C GLU A 104 -7.15 -7.28 -2.16
N VAL A 105 -6.31 -6.87 -3.11
CA VAL A 105 -6.43 -5.57 -3.79
C VAL A 105 -6.92 -5.78 -5.21
N VAL A 106 -8.04 -5.17 -5.52
CA VAL A 106 -8.63 -5.17 -6.86
C VAL A 106 -8.17 -3.92 -7.61
N HIS A 107 -7.71 -4.08 -8.84
CA HIS A 107 -7.39 -2.97 -9.71
C HIS A 107 -8.67 -2.50 -10.43
N ASP A 108 -9.14 -1.30 -10.11
CA ASP A 108 -10.45 -0.79 -10.54
C ASP A 108 -10.64 -0.79 -12.06
N ASN A 109 -9.59 -0.50 -12.83
CA ASN A 109 -9.66 -0.43 -14.28
C ASN A 109 -9.95 -1.80 -14.96
N CYS A 110 -9.50 -2.91 -14.36
CA CYS A 110 -9.70 -4.23 -14.94
C CYS A 110 -10.56 -5.16 -14.07
N GLY A 111 -10.88 -4.77 -12.84
CA GLY A 111 -11.68 -5.55 -11.89
C GLY A 111 -11.01 -6.83 -11.39
N GLN A 112 -9.68 -6.98 -11.57
CA GLN A 112 -8.95 -8.18 -11.18
C GLN A 112 -8.19 -7.97 -9.88
N VAL A 113 -8.11 -9.01 -9.05
CA VAL A 113 -7.17 -9.06 -7.93
C VAL A 113 -5.76 -9.02 -8.51
N SER A 114 -4.95 -8.11 -8.05
CA SER A 114 -3.61 -7.88 -8.60
C SER A 114 -2.60 -7.49 -7.55
N ASP A 115 -1.36 -7.82 -7.84
CA ASP A 115 -0.18 -7.33 -7.12
C ASP A 115 0.54 -6.26 -7.94
N ALA A 116 1.12 -5.28 -7.23
CA ALA A 116 1.99 -4.30 -7.87
C ALA A 116 3.32 -4.96 -8.29
N VAL A 117 3.86 -4.54 -9.41
CA VAL A 117 5.17 -4.96 -9.89
C VAL A 117 6.09 -3.75 -10.08
N LEU A 118 7.38 -3.91 -9.76
CA LEU A 118 8.38 -2.90 -10.01
C LEU A 118 8.84 -3.02 -11.47
N THR A 119 8.72 -1.93 -12.22
CA THR A 119 9.14 -1.87 -13.62
C THR A 119 10.13 -0.73 -13.84
N CYS A 120 11.05 -0.92 -14.79
CA CYS A 120 11.98 0.12 -15.20
C CYS A 120 11.24 1.23 -15.95
N SER A 121 11.41 2.48 -15.50
CA SER A 121 10.78 3.64 -16.15
C SER A 121 11.29 3.93 -17.56
N ALA A 122 12.45 3.37 -17.94
CA ALA A 122 13.05 3.58 -19.24
C ALA A 122 12.65 2.52 -20.29
N CYS A 123 12.61 1.23 -19.91
CA CYS A 123 12.31 0.14 -20.84
C CYS A 123 11.01 -0.63 -20.52
N GLY A 124 10.38 -0.39 -19.36
CA GLY A 124 9.16 -1.07 -18.95
C GLY A 124 9.36 -2.51 -18.42
N GLU A 125 10.58 -3.05 -18.52
CA GLU A 125 10.84 -4.40 -18.01
C GLU A 125 10.77 -4.47 -16.49
N ARG A 126 10.47 -5.66 -15.98
CA ARG A 126 10.43 -5.91 -14.54
C ARG A 126 11.82 -5.73 -13.92
N ILE A 127 11.87 -5.06 -12.77
CA ILE A 127 13.11 -4.89 -12.00
C ILE A 127 13.28 -6.10 -11.08
N GLU A 128 14.37 -6.86 -11.30
CA GLU A 128 14.82 -7.92 -10.42
C GLU A 128 16.05 -7.49 -9.62
N PRO A 129 16.25 -7.98 -8.39
CA PRO A 129 17.31 -7.49 -7.50
C PRO A 129 18.73 -7.66 -8.06
N ASP A 130 18.95 -8.67 -8.88
CA ASP A 130 20.24 -9.01 -9.53
C ASP A 130 20.44 -8.32 -10.88
N ALA A 131 19.40 -7.67 -11.41
CA ALA A 131 19.43 -6.94 -12.68
C ALA A 131 19.70 -5.44 -12.52
N VAL A 132 19.91 -4.94 -11.30
CA VAL A 132 20.16 -3.54 -11.02
C VAL A 132 21.41 -3.35 -10.17
N HIS A 133 22.09 -2.23 -10.34
CA HIS A 133 23.23 -1.85 -9.50
C HIS A 133 23.21 -0.35 -9.24
N PRO A 134 23.63 0.10 -8.06
CA PRO A 134 23.69 1.50 -7.72
C PRO A 134 24.88 2.18 -8.41
N ILE A 135 24.66 3.41 -8.88
CA ILE A 135 25.71 4.33 -9.30
C ILE A 135 25.61 5.62 -8.47
N PRO A 136 26.70 6.41 -8.32
CA PRO A 136 26.64 7.69 -7.63
C PRO A 136 25.63 8.63 -8.25
N GLY A 137 24.67 9.10 -7.44
CA GLY A 137 23.70 10.12 -7.82
C GLY A 137 24.21 11.55 -7.53
N PRO A 138 23.44 12.59 -7.89
CA PRO A 138 23.82 14.00 -7.68
C PRO A 138 24.13 14.37 -6.23
N GLY A 139 23.49 13.71 -5.27
CA GLY A 139 23.70 13.90 -3.84
C GLY A 139 24.79 13.01 -3.20
N ALA A 140 25.55 12.28 -4.00
CA ALA A 140 26.59 11.38 -3.48
C ALA A 140 27.72 12.14 -2.80
N VAL A 141 28.03 11.83 -1.54
CA VAL A 141 29.22 12.34 -0.84
C VAL A 141 30.41 11.47 -1.19
N LYS A 142 31.47 12.08 -1.67
CA LYS A 142 32.67 11.40 -2.26
C LYS A 142 33.35 10.34 -1.36
N SER A 143 33.04 10.24 -0.08
CA SER A 143 33.78 9.37 0.87
C SER A 143 33.13 8.02 1.23
N GLY A 144 31.95 7.71 0.72
CA GLY A 144 31.18 6.53 1.20
C GLY A 144 30.88 5.41 0.19
N MET A 145 30.92 5.68 -1.09
CA MET A 145 30.41 4.72 -2.10
C MET A 145 31.45 3.77 -2.70
N ASN A 146 32.77 4.00 -2.43
CA ASN A 146 33.83 3.16 -3.01
C ASN A 146 33.97 1.75 -2.44
N ARG A 147 33.21 1.38 -1.38
CA ARG A 147 33.32 0.03 -0.79
C ARG A 147 32.39 -1.00 -1.39
N ALA A 148 31.29 -0.61 -1.99
CA ALA A 148 30.32 -1.57 -2.55
C ALA A 148 30.54 -1.89 -4.05
N ALA A 149 31.16 -0.96 -4.79
CA ALA A 149 31.34 -1.14 -6.25
C ALA A 149 32.50 -2.06 -6.63
N ASN A 150 33.40 -2.39 -5.68
CA ASN A 150 34.61 -3.20 -5.96
C ASN A 150 34.48 -4.68 -5.61
N GLY A 151 33.30 -5.12 -5.15
CA GLY A 151 33.07 -6.52 -4.73
C GLY A 151 32.55 -7.47 -5.80
N SER A 152 32.08 -6.99 -6.95
CA SER A 152 31.39 -7.85 -7.93
C SER A 152 32.16 -8.09 -9.25
N ARG A 153 33.44 -7.62 -9.32
CA ARG A 153 34.31 -7.93 -10.48
C ARG A 153 35.36 -8.97 -10.12
N ARG A 154 34.95 -10.09 -9.50
CA ARG A 154 35.77 -11.31 -9.47
C ARG A 154 35.29 -12.25 -10.56
N GLU A 155 36.06 -12.24 -11.64
CA GLU A 155 36.39 -13.30 -12.58
C GLU A 155 35.36 -14.46 -12.66
N ARG A 156 34.53 -14.43 -13.69
CA ARG A 156 33.96 -15.68 -14.24
C ARG A 156 35.07 -16.45 -14.92
N GLY A 157 35.93 -17.05 -14.08
CA GLY A 157 36.82 -18.13 -14.51
C GLY A 157 35.98 -19.33 -14.84
N THR A 158 36.10 -19.79 -16.06
CA THR A 158 35.59 -21.05 -16.58
C THR A 158 36.01 -22.21 -15.67
N ARG A 159 35.07 -22.76 -14.91
CA ARG A 159 35.18 -24.13 -14.39
C ARG A 159 34.05 -24.96 -14.98
N ARG A 160 34.43 -25.78 -15.93
CA ARG A 160 33.67 -26.98 -16.35
C ARG A 160 33.63 -27.95 -15.16
N GLY A 161 32.46 -28.53 -14.94
CA GLY A 161 32.30 -29.91 -14.42
C GLY A 161 32.11 -29.99 -12.91
N SER A 162 30.89 -30.12 -12.48
CA SER A 162 30.35 -31.32 -11.79
C SER A 162 28.90 -31.03 -11.41
N GLU A 163 28.03 -31.86 -11.92
CA GLU A 163 26.61 -31.92 -11.57
C GLU A 163 26.49 -32.24 -10.08
N ALA A 164 25.94 -31.33 -9.32
CA ALA A 164 25.37 -31.61 -8.02
C ALA A 164 23.88 -31.28 -8.10
N GLU A 165 23.11 -32.33 -8.14
CA GLU A 165 21.67 -32.39 -8.13
C GLU A 165 21.13 -31.66 -6.88
N ILE A 166 20.62 -30.44 -7.06
CA ILE A 166 19.88 -29.75 -5.99
C ILE A 166 18.45 -30.25 -6.08
N VAL A 167 18.09 -31.14 -5.16
CA VAL A 167 16.73 -31.62 -4.92
C VAL A 167 15.90 -30.43 -4.49
N ALA A 168 15.00 -29.96 -5.36
CA ALA A 168 13.98 -28.99 -5.04
C ALA A 168 12.95 -29.61 -4.09
N PRO A 169 12.49 -28.89 -3.04
CA PRO A 169 11.38 -29.38 -2.24
C PRO A 169 10.11 -29.43 -3.10
N ALA A 170 9.43 -30.58 -3.04
CA ALA A 170 8.24 -30.92 -3.80
C ALA A 170 7.15 -29.85 -3.71
N ALA A 171 6.74 -29.35 -4.87
CA ALA A 171 5.54 -28.57 -5.04
C ALA A 171 4.32 -29.39 -4.61
N GLY A 172 3.64 -28.95 -3.54
CA GLY A 172 2.38 -29.53 -3.10
C GLY A 172 1.35 -29.47 -4.24
N THR A 173 0.93 -30.65 -4.68
CA THR A 173 -0.10 -30.85 -5.69
C THR A 173 -1.42 -30.21 -5.24
N ARG A 174 -1.80 -29.13 -5.89
CA ARG A 174 -3.17 -28.60 -5.80
C ARG A 174 -4.12 -29.59 -6.50
N ARG A 175 -4.98 -30.24 -5.72
CA ARG A 175 -6.11 -31.02 -6.24
C ARG A 175 -7.07 -30.06 -6.97
N PRO A 176 -7.52 -30.39 -8.18
CA PRO A 176 -8.61 -29.65 -8.82
C PRO A 176 -9.91 -29.98 -8.09
N LEU A 177 -10.58 -28.96 -7.55
CA LEU A 177 -11.94 -29.07 -7.04
C LEU A 177 -12.87 -29.21 -8.25
N GLY A 178 -13.53 -30.38 -8.31
CA GLY A 178 -14.46 -30.78 -9.34
C GLY A 178 -15.63 -29.81 -9.46
N GLY A 179 -15.99 -29.53 -10.72
CA GLY A 179 -17.15 -28.75 -11.10
C GLY A 179 -18.45 -29.40 -10.65
N ALA A 180 -19.25 -28.65 -9.93
CA ALA A 180 -20.69 -28.89 -9.79
C ALA A 180 -21.43 -27.77 -10.51
N ARG A 181 -21.86 -28.05 -11.72
CA ARG A 181 -22.88 -27.26 -12.42
C ARG A 181 -24.16 -27.26 -11.57
N ARG A 182 -24.56 -26.09 -11.08
CA ARG A 182 -25.93 -25.86 -10.65
C ARG A 182 -26.53 -24.72 -11.47
N SER A 183 -27.58 -25.08 -12.17
CA SER A 183 -28.49 -24.31 -12.97
C SER A 183 -29.03 -23.06 -12.24
N ARG A 184 -28.98 -21.91 -12.95
CA ARG A 184 -29.65 -20.66 -12.61
C ARG A 184 -31.16 -20.83 -12.69
N PRO A 185 -31.95 -20.31 -11.77
CA PRO A 185 -33.31 -19.88 -12.08
C PRO A 185 -33.31 -18.39 -12.48
N SER A 186 -33.84 -18.11 -13.64
CA SER A 186 -34.24 -16.80 -14.15
C SER A 186 -35.18 -16.09 -13.15
N ARG A 187 -34.80 -14.88 -12.73
CA ARG A 187 -35.72 -13.95 -12.08
C ARG A 187 -35.99 -12.77 -13.01
N GLU A 188 -37.25 -12.62 -13.32
CA GLU A 188 -37.85 -11.50 -14.05
C GLU A 188 -37.71 -10.18 -13.28
N PRO A 189 -37.65 -9.01 -13.95
CA PRO A 189 -37.57 -7.71 -13.29
C PRO A 189 -38.95 -7.30 -12.77
N SER A 190 -39.08 -7.12 -11.46
CA SER A 190 -40.28 -6.56 -10.85
C SER A 190 -40.29 -5.04 -11.04
N THR A 191 -41.32 -4.57 -11.75
CA THR A 191 -41.68 -3.18 -11.95
C THR A 191 -42.00 -2.48 -10.65
N VAL A 192 -41.18 -1.48 -10.26
CA VAL A 192 -41.48 -0.57 -9.16
C VAL A 192 -42.44 0.53 -9.69
N ARG A 193 -43.68 0.46 -9.22
CA ARG A 193 -44.76 1.39 -9.44
C ARG A 193 -44.51 2.73 -8.76
N ALA A 194 -44.39 3.80 -9.53
CA ALA A 194 -44.33 5.16 -9.05
C ALA A 194 -45.61 5.54 -8.30
N ARG A 195 -45.53 5.92 -7.04
CA ARG A 195 -46.60 6.59 -6.32
C ARG A 195 -46.51 8.09 -6.56
N LYS A 196 -47.47 8.64 -7.28
CA LYS A 196 -47.78 10.06 -7.36
C LYS A 196 -48.30 10.53 -5.98
N ASN A 197 -47.64 11.46 -5.33
CA ASN A 197 -48.22 12.26 -4.27
C ASN A 197 -48.86 13.50 -4.91
N SER A 198 -50.15 13.53 -4.89
CA SER A 198 -50.97 14.70 -5.20
C SER A 198 -50.96 15.68 -4.03
N ALA A 199 -50.67 16.92 -4.36
CA ALA A 199 -50.84 18.08 -3.50
C ALA A 199 -52.35 18.37 -3.28
N GLY A 200 -52.74 18.62 -2.05
CA GLY A 200 -54.05 19.20 -1.71
C GLY A 200 -53.82 20.56 -0.99
N PRO A 201 -54.71 21.52 -1.16
CA PRO A 201 -54.47 22.91 -0.81
C PRO A 201 -54.83 23.22 0.64
N SER A 202 -54.17 24.26 1.16
CA SER A 202 -54.56 24.97 2.41
C SER A 202 -55.97 25.58 2.28
N PRO A 203 -56.70 25.73 3.42
CA PRO A 203 -57.46 26.92 3.63
C PRO A 203 -57.16 27.63 4.99
N ASP A 204 -57.25 28.92 4.92
CA ASP A 204 -57.29 29.99 5.92
C ASP A 204 -57.92 29.66 7.29
N ALA A 205 -57.26 30.15 8.35
CA ALA A 205 -57.83 31.06 9.38
C ALA A 205 -56.70 31.47 10.34
#